data_f7abaa886017e21f7977ca510004bb47
#
_entry.id   f7abaa886017e21f7977ca510004bb47
#
_cell.length_a   1.000
_cell.length_b   1.000
_cell.length_c   1.000
_cell.angle_alpha   90.00
_cell.angle_beta   90.00
_cell.angle_gamma   90.00
#
_symmetry.space_group_name_H-M   'P 1'
#
loop_
_entity.id
_entity.type
_entity.pdbx_description
1 polymer ?
#
loop_
_entity_poly.entity_id
_entity_poly.type
_entity_poly.pdbx_seq_one_letter_code
_entity_poly.pdbx_strand_id
1 'polypeptide(L)'
;FKVGGHQDLLEITEIEALLDKSDLAGSLTVNLGVEVPRIRGALTSELLDISTPERWWQGTLEQGTNFQQTGKIFSTEPIQTDWMDAVDLDLDIRAATLTTEDLTVKQATLRIELDGRRLEGGLQAEAFGGRGGTRLTADASRSPMQYWQRTEILDADMRGVTEEWLGAALIDAPGRLRSEISGAGTSVADIMGNIKGSASLVLGPGTARAGVAERAVRGLATMALTTLLHTKKVDDVEMNCMVSEVKIESGVATFEVLVLDTERATIVGSGSANLADETWDVWFKPKPKRFALNAAVPVHMTGPFHEPDIAVQKLGILRKIAGAVGLFVFPPAAVAGLAEFGAGNQCVELLESE
;
A
#
# COMPACT_ATOMS: atom_id res chain seq x y z
N PHE A 1 29.60 -1.92 25.35
CA PHE A 1 29.09 -3.32 25.39
C PHE A 1 29.99 -4.19 26.25
N LYS A 2 29.40 -5.26 26.81
CA LYS A 2 30.11 -6.32 27.50
C LYS A 2 29.96 -7.61 26.72
N VAL A 3 31.06 -8.37 26.61
CA VAL A 3 31.02 -9.69 25.95
C VAL A 3 31.31 -10.75 27.02
N GLY A 4 30.42 -11.69 27.11
CA GLY A 4 30.52 -12.90 27.89
C GLY A 4 30.22 -14.10 27.01
N GLY A 5 30.34 -15.30 27.55
CA GLY A 5 29.94 -16.50 26.81
C GLY A 5 30.70 -17.73 27.25
N HIS A 6 30.27 -18.87 26.74
CA HIS A 6 30.89 -20.15 27.02
C HIS A 6 30.90 -21.01 25.75
N GLN A 7 32.09 -21.44 25.33
CA GLN A 7 32.33 -22.20 24.10
C GLN A 7 31.72 -21.51 22.87
N ASP A 8 30.61 -22.02 22.32
CA ASP A 8 29.99 -21.56 21.08
C ASP A 8 28.84 -20.57 21.30
N LEU A 9 28.58 -20.17 22.56
CA LEU A 9 27.57 -19.19 22.91
C LEU A 9 28.22 -17.87 23.28
N LEU A 10 27.93 -16.83 22.52
CA LEU A 10 28.41 -15.46 22.75
C LEU A 10 27.24 -14.60 23.25
N GLU A 11 27.40 -14.01 24.40
CA GLU A 11 26.44 -13.07 24.98
C GLU A 11 27.03 -11.64 24.92
N ILE A 12 26.32 -10.75 24.23
CA ILE A 12 26.69 -9.35 24.11
C ILE A 12 25.62 -8.55 24.85
N THR A 13 26.01 -7.96 25.95
CA THR A 13 25.09 -7.20 26.82
C THR A 13 25.52 -5.75 26.92
N GLU A 14 24.64 -4.89 27.40
CA GLU A 14 24.88 -3.46 27.52
C GLU A 14 25.41 -2.87 26.17
N ILE A 15 24.78 -3.28 25.06
CA ILE A 15 25.10 -2.71 23.76
C ILE A 15 24.71 -1.24 23.80
N GLU A 16 25.64 -0.39 23.42
CA GLU A 16 25.44 1.02 23.08
C GLU A 16 26.28 1.26 21.82
N ALA A 17 25.64 1.37 20.68
CA ALA A 17 26.29 1.51 19.39
C ALA A 17 25.67 2.67 18.59
N LEU A 18 26.50 3.35 17.85
CA LEU A 18 26.09 4.34 16.86
C LEU A 18 26.50 3.80 15.48
N LEU A 19 25.53 3.61 14.61
CA LEU A 19 25.70 3.11 13.25
C LEU A 19 25.15 4.16 12.28
N ASP A 20 26.05 4.98 11.74
CA ASP A 20 25.71 6.16 10.94
C ASP A 20 24.81 7.12 11.75
N LYS A 21 23.53 7.22 11.41
CA LYS A 21 22.54 8.04 12.13
C LYS A 21 21.74 7.25 13.17
N SER A 22 21.86 5.92 13.18
CA SER A 22 21.11 5.05 14.08
C SER A 22 21.86 4.84 15.39
N ASP A 23 21.18 4.98 16.50
CA ASP A 23 21.61 4.51 17.79
C ASP A 23 20.99 3.14 18.10
N LEU A 24 21.73 2.24 18.69
CA LEU A 24 21.25 0.92 19.07
C LEU A 24 21.72 0.59 20.49
N ALA A 25 20.78 0.22 21.35
CA ALA A 25 21.05 -0.26 22.69
C ALA A 25 20.33 -1.60 22.93
N GLY A 26 20.90 -2.44 23.81
CA GLY A 26 20.24 -3.69 24.16
C GLY A 26 21.17 -4.86 24.40
N SER A 27 20.75 -6.06 24.00
CA SER A 27 21.50 -7.29 24.15
C SER A 27 21.26 -8.25 22.99
N LEU A 28 22.30 -9.02 22.67
CA LEU A 28 22.27 -10.07 21.65
C LEU A 28 22.90 -11.34 22.20
N THR A 29 22.37 -12.47 21.79
CA THR A 29 22.96 -13.80 22.02
C THR A 29 23.21 -14.44 20.66
N VAL A 30 24.45 -14.85 20.40
CA VAL A 30 24.86 -15.52 19.17
C VAL A 30 25.26 -16.95 19.52
N ASN A 31 24.57 -17.92 18.97
CA ASN A 31 24.89 -19.35 19.11
C ASN A 31 25.58 -19.82 17.84
N LEU A 32 26.87 -20.15 17.95
CA LEU A 32 27.71 -20.69 16.89
C LEU A 32 27.86 -22.22 16.95
N GLY A 33 27.33 -22.87 18.01
CA GLY A 33 27.40 -24.31 18.22
C GLY A 33 26.33 -25.11 17.44
N VAL A 34 25.63 -24.48 16.49
CA VAL A 34 24.63 -25.08 15.63
C VAL A 34 25.05 -24.94 14.16
N GLU A 35 24.47 -25.75 13.28
CA GLU A 35 24.85 -25.78 11.85
C GLU A 35 24.66 -24.42 11.18
N VAL A 36 23.55 -23.75 11.47
CA VAL A 36 23.28 -22.36 11.06
C VAL A 36 23.35 -21.46 12.28
N PRO A 37 24.27 -20.48 12.34
CA PRO A 37 24.39 -19.57 13.46
C PRO A 37 23.04 -18.91 13.78
N ARG A 38 22.70 -18.85 15.07
CA ARG A 38 21.42 -18.26 15.52
C ARG A 38 21.67 -17.02 16.37
N ILE A 39 21.07 -15.90 15.95
CA ILE A 39 21.13 -14.62 16.65
C ILE A 39 19.77 -14.33 17.26
N ARG A 40 19.77 -14.09 18.56
CA ARG A 40 18.58 -13.67 19.32
C ARG A 40 18.86 -12.40 20.06
N GLY A 41 17.86 -11.52 20.16
CA GLY A 41 18.03 -10.35 20.98
C GLY A 41 16.90 -9.37 20.98
N ALA A 42 17.05 -8.41 21.89
CA ALA A 42 16.14 -7.29 22.00
C ALA A 42 16.96 -6.00 21.94
N LEU A 43 16.57 -5.13 21.02
CA LEU A 43 17.22 -3.86 20.75
C LEU A 43 16.25 -2.71 20.93
N THR A 44 16.77 -1.57 21.35
CA THR A 44 16.06 -0.29 21.42
C THR A 44 16.84 0.77 20.67
N SER A 45 16.14 1.77 20.14
CA SER A 45 16.71 2.87 19.39
C SER A 45 15.85 4.12 19.58
N GLU A 46 16.46 5.29 19.72
CA GLU A 46 15.74 6.56 19.62
C GLU A 46 15.52 6.93 18.15
N LEU A 47 16.53 6.70 17.32
CA LEU A 47 16.47 6.87 15.87
C LEU A 47 17.08 5.66 15.15
N LEU A 48 16.24 4.88 14.49
CA LEU A 48 16.66 3.81 13.61
C LEU A 48 16.47 4.25 12.15
N ASP A 49 17.57 4.61 11.51
CA ASP A 49 17.58 5.04 10.11
C ASP A 49 18.00 3.87 9.21
N ILE A 50 17.05 3.35 8.44
CA ILE A 50 17.28 2.28 7.46
C ILE A 50 17.08 2.79 6.03
N SER A 51 17.22 4.11 5.80
CA SER A 51 17.07 4.77 4.51
C SER A 51 18.15 4.40 3.49
N THR A 52 19.28 3.85 3.95
CA THR A 52 20.38 3.41 3.07
C THR A 52 20.70 1.93 3.31
N PRO A 53 19.81 1.00 2.91
CA PRO A 53 20.04 -0.43 3.10
C PRO A 53 21.31 -0.94 2.40
N GLU A 54 21.79 -0.25 1.35
CA GLU A 54 23.04 -0.55 0.64
C GLU A 54 24.28 -0.57 1.55
N ARG A 55 24.29 0.23 2.62
CA ARG A 55 25.39 0.23 3.59
C ARG A 55 25.35 -0.95 4.56
N TRP A 56 24.15 -1.49 4.80
CA TRP A 56 23.95 -2.60 5.72
C TRP A 56 24.06 -3.95 5.00
N TRP A 57 23.82 -3.93 3.67
CA TRP A 57 23.73 -5.11 2.85
C TRP A 57 24.30 -4.82 1.46
N GLN A 58 25.59 -5.00 1.29
CA GLN A 58 26.20 -4.92 -0.05
C GLN A 58 25.63 -6.04 -0.92
N GLY A 59 24.60 -5.74 -1.69
CA GLY A 59 24.12 -6.65 -2.72
C GLY A 59 22.64 -6.68 -3.07
N THR A 60 21.76 -5.91 -2.43
CA THR A 60 20.35 -6.09 -2.76
C THR A 60 19.55 -4.80 -2.59
N LEU A 61 19.04 -4.27 -3.64
CA LEU A 61 18.02 -3.23 -3.78
C LEU A 61 18.47 -1.97 -4.54
N GLU A 62 19.06 -2.14 -5.72
CA GLU A 62 18.93 -1.10 -6.75
C GLU A 62 17.50 -1.15 -7.32
N GLN A 63 16.49 -0.76 -6.53
CA GLN A 63 15.09 -0.73 -6.99
C GLN A 63 14.73 0.51 -7.80
N GLY A 64 15.61 1.52 -7.88
CA GLY A 64 15.32 2.80 -8.55
C GLY A 64 15.51 2.85 -10.08
N THR A 65 16.20 1.89 -10.67
CA THR A 65 16.64 1.99 -12.09
C THR A 65 15.70 1.32 -13.10
N ASN A 66 14.80 0.44 -12.67
CA ASN A 66 13.98 -0.34 -13.61
C ASN A 66 12.88 0.48 -14.31
N PHE A 67 12.26 1.45 -13.63
CA PHE A 67 11.18 2.25 -14.20
C PHE A 67 11.63 3.09 -15.41
N GLN A 68 12.82 3.71 -15.32
CA GLN A 68 13.34 4.54 -16.43
C GLN A 68 13.77 3.72 -17.65
N GLN A 69 14.10 2.45 -17.45
CA GLN A 69 14.57 1.57 -18.54
C GLN A 69 13.45 0.73 -19.16
N THR A 70 12.49 0.27 -18.37
CA THR A 70 11.46 -0.69 -18.84
C THR A 70 10.06 -0.10 -18.94
N GLY A 71 9.79 1.04 -18.31
CA GLY A 71 8.44 1.59 -18.16
C GLY A 71 7.55 0.75 -17.23
N LYS A 72 8.11 -0.25 -16.53
CA LYS A 72 7.40 -1.11 -15.57
C LYS A 72 7.75 -0.74 -14.14
N ILE A 73 6.74 -0.82 -13.26
CA ILE A 73 6.87 -0.50 -11.82
C ILE A 73 7.47 -1.69 -11.07
N PHE A 74 7.04 -2.92 -11.41
CA PHE A 74 7.48 -4.11 -10.69
C PHE A 74 8.79 -4.65 -11.27
N SER A 75 9.80 -4.82 -10.39
CA SER A 75 11.10 -5.35 -10.78
C SER A 75 11.00 -6.81 -11.22
N THR A 76 11.65 -7.13 -12.34
CA THR A 76 11.83 -8.50 -12.85
C THR A 76 13.13 -9.14 -12.34
N GLU A 77 13.93 -8.42 -11.56
CA GLU A 77 15.16 -8.96 -10.99
C GLU A 77 14.87 -10.04 -9.95
N PRO A 78 15.63 -11.13 -9.95
CA PRO A 78 15.45 -12.20 -8.98
C PRO A 78 15.66 -11.70 -7.54
N ILE A 79 14.75 -12.08 -6.65
CA ILE A 79 14.89 -11.82 -5.21
C ILE A 79 16.03 -12.69 -4.67
N GLN A 80 17.05 -12.05 -4.11
CA GLN A 80 18.18 -12.75 -3.53
C GLN A 80 17.79 -13.33 -2.17
N THR A 81 17.81 -14.65 -2.05
CA THR A 81 17.40 -15.36 -0.81
C THR A 81 18.53 -16.20 -0.21
N ASP A 82 19.71 -16.26 -0.84
CA ASP A 82 20.81 -17.11 -0.42
C ASP A 82 21.36 -16.76 0.97
N TRP A 83 21.26 -15.51 1.37
CA TRP A 83 21.63 -15.06 2.71
C TRP A 83 20.78 -15.70 3.83
N MET A 84 19.58 -16.18 3.51
CA MET A 84 18.69 -16.83 4.47
C MET A 84 19.22 -18.20 4.92
N ASP A 85 20.19 -18.76 4.20
CA ASP A 85 20.90 -19.97 4.62
C ASP A 85 22.04 -19.71 5.63
N ALA A 86 22.44 -18.46 5.74
CA ALA A 86 23.64 -18.09 6.50
C ALA A 86 23.40 -17.86 8.00
N VAL A 87 22.17 -17.58 8.39
CA VAL A 87 21.82 -17.20 9.76
C VAL A 87 20.35 -17.42 10.09
N ASP A 88 20.07 -17.89 11.29
CA ASP A 88 18.74 -17.80 11.90
C ASP A 88 18.66 -16.57 12.80
N LEU A 89 17.50 -15.88 12.76
CA LEU A 89 17.26 -14.65 13.53
C LEU A 89 16.01 -14.78 14.40
N ASP A 90 16.07 -14.15 15.58
CA ASP A 90 14.92 -13.94 16.46
C ASP A 90 15.14 -12.60 17.19
N LEU A 91 14.63 -11.51 16.58
CA LEU A 91 14.91 -10.15 17.00
C LEU A 91 13.62 -9.39 17.31
N ASP A 92 13.62 -8.74 18.47
CA ASP A 92 12.66 -7.73 18.86
C ASP A 92 13.34 -6.35 18.88
N ILE A 93 12.87 -5.41 18.06
CA ILE A 93 13.45 -4.07 17.97
C ILE A 93 12.36 -3.05 18.26
N ARG A 94 12.65 -2.11 19.14
CA ARG A 94 11.78 -0.97 19.42
C ARG A 94 12.51 0.31 19.08
N ALA A 95 11.91 1.14 18.23
CA ALA A 95 12.47 2.43 17.86
C ALA A 95 11.46 3.56 18.17
N ALA A 96 11.93 4.62 18.84
CA ALA A 96 11.09 5.79 19.02
C ALA A 96 10.77 6.45 17.68
N THR A 97 11.75 6.45 16.77
CA THR A 97 11.60 6.87 15.38
C THR A 97 12.30 5.85 14.47
N LEU A 98 11.59 5.39 13.44
CA LEU A 98 12.15 4.56 12.37
C LEU A 98 12.00 5.34 11.06
N THR A 99 13.10 5.53 10.34
CA THR A 99 13.14 6.23 9.06
C THR A 99 13.61 5.29 7.95
N THR A 100 12.88 5.29 6.85
CA THR A 100 13.25 4.71 5.54
C THR A 100 13.50 5.83 4.54
N GLU A 101 13.81 5.53 3.28
CA GLU A 101 13.90 6.56 2.22
C GLU A 101 12.61 7.38 2.08
N ASP A 102 11.46 6.70 2.14
CA ASP A 102 10.16 7.25 1.77
C ASP A 102 9.23 7.44 2.99
N LEU A 103 9.62 7.03 4.19
CA LEU A 103 8.69 7.01 5.31
C LEU A 103 9.40 7.17 6.65
N THR A 104 8.88 8.07 7.48
CA THR A 104 9.25 8.18 8.89
C THR A 104 8.05 7.81 9.76
N VAL A 105 8.24 6.82 10.63
CA VAL A 105 7.22 6.36 11.57
C VAL A 105 7.69 6.51 13.01
N LYS A 106 6.76 6.62 13.94
CA LYS A 106 7.01 6.75 15.38
C LYS A 106 6.57 5.49 16.13
N GLN A 107 7.13 5.28 17.33
CA GLN A 107 6.74 4.19 18.21
C GLN A 107 6.80 2.82 17.51
N ALA A 108 7.83 2.62 16.68
CA ALA A 108 7.97 1.40 15.90
C ALA A 108 8.36 0.20 16.77
N THR A 109 7.66 -0.91 16.57
CA THR A 109 8.01 -2.22 17.11
C THR A 109 8.14 -3.19 15.96
N LEU A 110 9.35 -3.73 15.78
CA LEU A 110 9.67 -4.72 14.76
C LEU A 110 9.92 -6.06 15.43
N ARG A 111 9.32 -7.11 14.89
CA ARG A 111 9.63 -8.50 15.16
C ARG A 111 10.17 -9.13 13.90
N ILE A 112 11.33 -9.78 13.97
CA ILE A 112 11.96 -10.46 12.84
C ILE A 112 12.34 -11.86 13.30
N GLU A 113 11.80 -12.87 12.65
CA GLU A 113 12.15 -14.27 12.87
C GLU A 113 12.54 -14.90 11.53
N LEU A 114 13.74 -15.47 11.45
CA LEU A 114 14.22 -16.24 10.31
C LEU A 114 14.66 -17.60 10.82
N ASP A 115 14.01 -18.65 10.33
CA ASP A 115 14.31 -20.03 10.67
C ASP A 115 14.21 -20.92 9.42
N GLY A 116 15.30 -21.56 9.04
CA GLY A 116 15.35 -22.46 7.88
C GLY A 116 14.83 -21.85 6.58
N ARG A 117 15.25 -20.66 6.17
CA ARG A 117 14.82 -19.90 4.98
C ARG A 117 13.36 -19.38 5.03
N ARG A 118 12.72 -19.43 6.18
CA ARG A 118 11.40 -18.84 6.38
C ARG A 118 11.53 -17.58 7.23
N LEU A 119 11.28 -16.46 6.61
CA LEU A 119 11.25 -15.13 7.25
C LEU A 119 9.82 -14.81 7.68
N GLU A 120 9.64 -14.49 8.95
CA GLU A 120 8.43 -13.88 9.48
C GLU A 120 8.77 -12.49 10.01
N GLY A 121 8.07 -11.48 9.51
CA GLY A 121 8.27 -10.09 9.89
C GLY A 121 6.99 -9.47 10.41
N GLY A 122 7.11 -8.61 11.42
CA GLY A 122 6.01 -7.82 11.93
C GLY A 122 6.48 -6.40 12.25
N LEU A 123 5.74 -5.40 11.80
CA LEU A 123 5.93 -3.99 12.15
C LEU A 123 4.62 -3.44 12.71
N GLN A 124 4.70 -2.75 13.84
CA GLN A 124 3.63 -1.89 14.35
C GLN A 124 4.22 -0.51 14.58
N ALA A 125 3.52 0.54 14.18
CA ALA A 125 4.01 1.90 14.30
C ALA A 125 2.88 2.93 14.23
N GLU A 126 3.22 4.17 14.59
CA GLU A 126 2.40 5.36 14.36
C GLU A 126 2.97 6.14 13.17
N ALA A 127 2.11 6.41 12.19
CA ALA A 127 2.45 7.21 11.01
C ALA A 127 1.27 8.07 10.60
N PHE A 128 1.55 9.28 10.12
CA PHE A 128 0.52 10.21 9.62
C PHE A 128 -0.66 10.42 10.58
N GLY A 129 -0.37 10.53 11.89
CA GLY A 129 -1.40 10.74 12.92
C GLY A 129 -2.25 9.51 13.24
N GLY A 130 -2.14 8.44 12.46
CA GLY A 130 -2.79 7.16 12.68
C GLY A 130 -1.83 6.10 13.23
N ARG A 131 -2.34 4.90 13.37
CA ARG A 131 -1.56 3.72 13.78
C ARG A 131 -1.74 2.59 12.78
N GLY A 132 -0.73 1.78 12.63
CA GLY A 132 -0.83 0.66 11.72
C GLY A 132 0.17 -0.42 12.00
N GLY A 133 0.05 -1.49 11.24
CA GLY A 133 1.00 -2.57 11.27
C GLY A 133 0.91 -3.44 10.03
N THR A 134 2.01 -4.13 9.79
CA THR A 134 2.10 -5.15 8.76
C THR A 134 2.70 -6.40 9.34
N ARG A 135 2.26 -7.54 8.84
CA ARG A 135 2.92 -8.84 9.05
C ARG A 135 3.18 -9.44 7.69
N LEU A 136 4.33 -10.02 7.53
CA LEU A 136 4.73 -10.70 6.30
C LEU A 136 5.33 -12.07 6.62
N THR A 137 5.21 -12.98 5.69
CA THR A 137 5.94 -14.24 5.64
C THR A 137 6.53 -14.40 4.26
N ALA A 138 7.83 -14.72 4.19
CA ALA A 138 8.50 -15.09 2.95
C ALA A 138 9.17 -16.47 3.17
N ASP A 139 8.70 -17.48 2.45
CA ASP A 139 9.18 -18.86 2.55
C ASP A 139 10.01 -19.20 1.31
N ALA A 140 11.32 -19.04 1.43
CA ALA A 140 12.30 -19.36 0.39
C ALA A 140 12.82 -20.82 0.47
N SER A 141 12.30 -21.63 1.40
CA SER A 141 12.51 -23.08 1.38
C SER A 141 11.75 -23.76 0.22
N ARG A 142 10.81 -23.04 -0.38
CA ARG A 142 10.02 -23.44 -1.54
C ARG A 142 10.51 -22.75 -2.82
N SER A 143 10.36 -23.39 -3.94
CA SER A 143 10.65 -22.81 -5.25
C SER A 143 9.40 -22.91 -6.14
N PRO A 144 8.83 -21.78 -6.59
CA PRO A 144 9.20 -20.40 -6.28
C PRO A 144 8.92 -20.03 -4.80
N MET A 145 9.61 -18.99 -4.31
CA MET A 145 9.39 -18.44 -2.97
C MET A 145 7.92 -18.06 -2.77
N GLN A 146 7.37 -18.39 -1.62
CA GLN A 146 6.00 -18.03 -1.26
C GLN A 146 5.99 -16.81 -0.36
N TYR A 147 5.06 -15.90 -0.65
CA TYR A 147 4.89 -14.65 0.05
C TYR A 147 3.47 -14.52 0.58
N TRP A 148 3.33 -14.02 1.77
CA TRP A 148 2.07 -13.60 2.38
C TRP A 148 2.28 -12.31 3.15
N GLN A 149 1.30 -11.40 3.08
CA GLN A 149 1.33 -10.15 3.84
C GLN A 149 -0.09 -9.77 4.26
N ARG A 150 -0.19 -9.26 5.48
CA ARG A 150 -1.38 -8.57 5.99
C ARG A 150 -0.98 -7.22 6.53
N THR A 151 -1.67 -6.17 6.07
CA THR A 151 -1.46 -4.78 6.49
C THR A 151 -2.77 -4.18 6.98
N GLU A 152 -2.70 -3.45 8.08
CA GLU A 152 -3.81 -2.67 8.60
C GLU A 152 -3.28 -1.30 9.03
N ILE A 153 -3.92 -0.24 8.53
CA ILE A 153 -3.64 1.15 8.88
C ILE A 153 -4.97 1.79 9.28
N LEU A 154 -5.00 2.40 10.45
CA LEU A 154 -6.20 2.98 11.06
C LEU A 154 -5.99 4.47 11.29
N ASP A 155 -7.00 5.26 10.91
CA ASP A 155 -7.12 6.69 11.19
C ASP A 155 -5.91 7.54 10.70
N ALA A 156 -5.25 7.09 9.61
CA ALA A 156 -4.16 7.85 9.02
C ALA A 156 -4.66 9.13 8.34
N ASP A 157 -3.93 10.23 8.53
CA ASP A 157 -4.14 11.47 7.78
C ASP A 157 -3.64 11.29 6.34
N MET A 158 -4.56 11.17 5.42
CA MET A 158 -4.26 10.96 4.01
C MET A 158 -3.57 12.15 3.35
N ARG A 159 -3.60 13.31 3.96
CA ARG A 159 -2.83 14.46 3.51
C ARG A 159 -1.34 14.18 3.57
N GLY A 160 -0.86 13.70 4.73
CA GLY A 160 0.54 13.31 4.91
C GLY A 160 0.93 12.14 4.00
N VAL A 161 0.05 11.13 3.88
CA VAL A 161 0.28 9.97 3.00
C VAL A 161 0.45 10.40 1.53
N THR A 162 -0.45 11.25 1.02
CA THR A 162 -0.38 11.70 -0.39
C THR A 162 0.77 12.68 -0.63
N GLU A 163 1.13 13.50 0.36
CA GLU A 163 2.28 14.40 0.27
C GLU A 163 3.59 13.63 0.18
N GLU A 164 3.76 12.61 1.02
CA GLU A 164 4.98 11.78 1.05
C GLU A 164 5.12 10.94 -0.22
N TRP A 165 4.10 10.21 -0.61
CA TRP A 165 4.20 9.24 -1.70
C TRP A 165 3.95 9.82 -3.09
N LEU A 166 3.15 10.88 -3.20
CA LEU A 166 2.80 11.51 -4.47
C LEU A 166 3.42 12.89 -4.66
N GLY A 167 4.19 13.38 -3.67
CA GLY A 167 4.82 14.68 -3.67
C GLY A 167 3.84 15.85 -3.54
N ALA A 168 2.58 15.58 -3.19
CA ALA A 168 1.56 16.61 -3.04
C ALA A 168 0.41 16.17 -2.12
N ALA A 169 -0.05 17.07 -1.26
CA ALA A 169 -1.19 16.88 -0.38
C ALA A 169 -2.51 16.88 -1.17
N LEU A 170 -2.87 15.75 -1.76
CA LEU A 170 -4.03 15.62 -2.65
C LEU A 170 -5.34 15.36 -1.91
N ILE A 171 -5.28 14.63 -0.80
CA ILE A 171 -6.45 14.22 -0.02
C ILE A 171 -6.21 14.65 1.43
N ASP A 172 -7.13 15.39 1.99
CA ASP A 172 -7.13 15.81 3.38
C ASP A 172 -8.36 15.16 4.06
N ALA A 173 -8.17 13.94 4.55
CA ALA A 173 -9.23 13.13 5.14
C ALA A 173 -8.61 12.02 6.00
N PRO A 174 -9.29 11.54 7.05
CA PRO A 174 -8.89 10.33 7.75
C PRO A 174 -9.10 9.10 6.86
N GLY A 175 -8.16 8.16 6.90
CA GLY A 175 -8.19 6.96 6.08
C GLY A 175 -7.93 5.69 6.84
N ARG A 176 -8.50 4.59 6.35
CA ARG A 176 -8.23 3.22 6.75
C ARG A 176 -7.85 2.38 5.56
N LEU A 177 -6.79 1.60 5.73
CA LEU A 177 -6.36 0.61 4.75
C LEU A 177 -6.30 -0.76 5.43
N ARG A 178 -6.87 -1.76 4.77
CA ARG A 178 -6.67 -3.17 5.10
C ARG A 178 -6.29 -3.92 3.85
N SER A 179 -5.31 -4.80 3.94
CA SER A 179 -4.98 -5.70 2.84
C SER A 179 -4.50 -7.03 3.38
N GLU A 180 -4.87 -8.09 2.70
CA GLU A 180 -4.33 -9.43 2.91
C GLU A 180 -4.06 -10.05 1.55
N ILE A 181 -2.80 -10.31 1.27
CA ILE A 181 -2.33 -10.75 -0.03
C ILE A 181 -1.35 -11.91 0.12
N SER A 182 -1.35 -12.79 -0.86
CA SER A 182 -0.38 -13.88 -0.95
C SER A 182 -0.05 -14.18 -2.41
N GLY A 183 1.16 -14.63 -2.67
CA GLY A 183 1.63 -14.95 -4.00
C GLY A 183 2.86 -15.83 -3.96
N ALA A 184 3.37 -16.18 -5.12
CA ALA A 184 4.61 -16.92 -5.27
C ALA A 184 5.36 -16.42 -6.51
N GLY A 185 6.67 -16.34 -6.44
CA GLY A 185 7.48 -15.87 -7.56
C GLY A 185 8.96 -15.84 -7.23
N THR A 186 9.76 -15.59 -8.25
CA THR A 186 11.22 -15.41 -8.14
C THR A 186 11.61 -13.94 -8.20
N SER A 187 10.70 -13.07 -8.61
CA SER A 187 10.86 -11.61 -8.68
C SER A 187 9.62 -10.92 -8.13
N VAL A 188 9.67 -9.61 -7.91
CA VAL A 188 8.49 -8.83 -7.52
C VAL A 188 7.42 -8.90 -8.62
N ALA A 189 7.80 -8.80 -9.89
CA ALA A 189 6.89 -8.92 -11.02
C ALA A 189 6.19 -10.28 -11.06
N ASP A 190 6.93 -11.38 -10.81
CA ASP A 190 6.35 -12.72 -10.73
C ASP A 190 5.34 -12.85 -9.59
N ILE A 191 5.68 -12.33 -8.41
CA ILE A 191 4.77 -12.34 -7.25
C ILE A 191 3.51 -11.57 -7.59
N MET A 192 3.63 -10.35 -8.13
CA MET A 192 2.50 -9.50 -8.48
C MET A 192 1.62 -10.10 -9.57
N GLY A 193 2.22 -10.81 -10.54
CA GLY A 193 1.48 -11.55 -11.58
C GLY A 193 0.71 -12.77 -11.05
N ASN A 194 1.07 -13.29 -9.89
CA ASN A 194 0.44 -14.47 -9.27
C ASN A 194 -0.29 -14.15 -7.96
N ILE A 195 -0.30 -12.90 -7.55
CA ILE A 195 -0.87 -12.48 -6.26
C ILE A 195 -2.37 -12.74 -6.20
N LYS A 196 -2.84 -13.09 -5.01
CA LYS A 196 -4.26 -13.26 -4.67
C LYS A 196 -4.54 -12.66 -3.30
N GLY A 197 -5.77 -12.26 -3.07
CA GLY A 197 -6.20 -11.71 -1.79
C GLY A 197 -7.22 -10.59 -1.93
N SER A 198 -7.18 -9.65 -1.01
CA SER A 198 -8.07 -8.49 -1.01
C SER A 198 -7.41 -7.26 -0.41
N ALA A 199 -7.92 -6.10 -0.80
CA ALA A 199 -7.57 -4.83 -0.20
C ALA A 199 -8.82 -3.95 -0.07
N SER A 200 -8.90 -3.18 1.01
CA SER A 200 -9.95 -2.18 1.22
C SER A 200 -9.34 -0.86 1.66
N LEU A 201 -9.82 0.23 1.06
CA LEU A 201 -9.48 1.60 1.44
C LEU A 201 -10.78 2.35 1.71
N VAL A 202 -10.87 2.93 2.90
CA VAL A 202 -12.01 3.77 3.28
C VAL A 202 -11.48 5.12 3.75
N LEU A 203 -11.99 6.19 3.14
CA LEU A 203 -11.69 7.57 3.53
C LEU A 203 -12.93 8.22 4.10
N GLY A 204 -12.76 8.90 5.21
CA GLY A 204 -13.83 9.70 5.84
C GLY A 204 -14.06 11.05 5.16
N PRO A 205 -14.87 11.90 5.77
CA PRO A 205 -15.12 13.25 5.27
C PRO A 205 -13.84 14.08 5.23
N GLY A 206 -13.73 14.91 4.18
CA GLY A 206 -12.55 15.74 3.97
C GLY A 206 -12.56 16.50 2.67
N THR A 207 -11.39 16.83 2.15
CA THR A 207 -11.25 17.55 0.89
C THR A 207 -10.30 16.83 -0.07
N ALA A 208 -10.67 16.81 -1.34
CA ALA A 208 -9.81 16.36 -2.43
C ALA A 208 -9.34 17.57 -3.25
N ARG A 209 -8.02 17.76 -3.35
CA ARG A 209 -7.40 18.90 -4.03
C ARG A 209 -7.12 18.57 -5.48
N ALA A 210 -8.00 19.00 -6.36
CA ALA A 210 -7.83 18.79 -7.79
C ALA A 210 -6.64 19.57 -8.39
N GLY A 211 -6.28 20.75 -7.83
CA GLY A 211 -5.27 21.65 -8.37
C GLY A 211 -3.81 21.29 -8.16
N VAL A 212 -3.54 20.53 -7.13
CA VAL A 212 -2.17 20.15 -6.82
C VAL A 212 -1.79 18.88 -7.58
N ALA A 213 -2.76 18.04 -7.93
CA ALA A 213 -2.56 16.84 -8.72
C ALA A 213 -1.92 17.12 -10.11
N GLU A 214 -2.13 18.33 -10.68
CA GLU A 214 -1.54 18.71 -11.97
C GLU A 214 0.00 18.73 -11.95
N ARG A 215 0.61 18.96 -10.81
CA ARG A 215 2.08 18.98 -10.67
C ARG A 215 2.65 17.63 -10.27
N ALA A 216 1.93 16.88 -9.43
CA ALA A 216 2.43 15.63 -8.82
C ALA A 216 2.28 14.41 -9.75
N VAL A 217 1.19 14.34 -10.53
CA VAL A 217 0.87 13.17 -11.37
C VAL A 217 0.76 13.60 -12.85
N ARG A 218 1.72 14.38 -13.33
CA ARG A 218 1.88 14.81 -14.75
C ARG A 218 0.55 14.92 -15.53
N GLY A 219 -0.45 15.60 -14.96
CA GLY A 219 -1.69 15.97 -15.66
C GLY A 219 -2.80 14.92 -15.72
N LEU A 220 -2.54 13.64 -15.43
CA LEU A 220 -3.51 12.55 -15.66
C LEU A 220 -4.60 12.46 -14.60
N ALA A 221 -4.24 12.49 -13.33
CA ALA A 221 -5.22 12.42 -12.24
C ALA A 221 -6.10 13.67 -12.18
N THR A 222 -5.56 14.85 -12.56
CA THR A 222 -6.29 16.11 -12.65
C THR A 222 -7.27 16.13 -13.81
N MET A 223 -6.87 15.65 -14.99
CA MET A 223 -7.82 15.56 -16.12
C MET A 223 -8.98 14.62 -15.78
N ALA A 224 -8.70 13.46 -15.18
CA ALA A 224 -9.73 12.55 -14.73
C ALA A 224 -10.64 13.22 -13.68
N LEU A 225 -10.07 13.81 -12.64
CA LEU A 225 -10.81 14.40 -11.54
C LEU A 225 -11.60 15.64 -11.98
N THR A 226 -11.01 16.56 -12.75
CA THR A 226 -11.72 17.74 -13.29
C THR A 226 -12.81 17.37 -14.27
N THR A 227 -12.60 16.35 -15.09
CA THR A 227 -13.61 15.82 -16.02
C THR A 227 -14.77 15.16 -15.27
N LEU A 228 -14.46 14.33 -14.25
CA LEU A 228 -15.45 13.65 -13.40
C LEU A 228 -16.27 14.66 -12.57
N LEU A 229 -15.63 15.69 -12.04
CA LEU A 229 -16.25 16.68 -11.15
C LEU A 229 -16.83 17.88 -11.87
N HIS A 230 -16.71 17.97 -13.20
CA HIS A 230 -17.20 19.10 -14.02
C HIS A 230 -16.75 20.49 -13.52
N THR A 231 -15.53 20.61 -13.05
CA THR A 231 -14.97 21.88 -12.59
C THR A 231 -14.15 22.53 -13.68
N LYS A 232 -14.46 23.80 -14.00
CA LYS A 232 -13.64 24.64 -14.93
C LYS A 232 -12.44 25.28 -14.24
N LYS A 233 -12.40 25.24 -12.92
CA LYS A 233 -11.32 25.67 -12.04
C LYS A 233 -10.95 24.52 -11.13
N VAL A 234 -9.69 24.46 -10.86
CA VAL A 234 -9.06 23.53 -9.96
C VAL A 234 -9.34 23.99 -8.51
N ASP A 235 -10.57 23.83 -8.06
CA ASP A 235 -10.97 24.13 -6.70
C ASP A 235 -10.95 22.85 -5.86
N ASP A 236 -10.66 22.97 -4.57
CA ASP A 236 -10.80 21.88 -3.62
C ASP A 236 -12.25 21.39 -3.65
N VAL A 237 -12.44 20.09 -3.58
CA VAL A 237 -13.75 19.44 -3.62
C VAL A 237 -14.01 18.80 -2.27
N GLU A 238 -15.11 19.21 -1.63
CA GLU A 238 -15.61 18.57 -0.42
C GLU A 238 -15.99 17.12 -0.72
N MET A 239 -15.31 16.20 -0.07
CA MET A 239 -15.53 14.77 -0.11
C MET A 239 -16.27 14.35 1.14
N ASN A 240 -17.40 13.64 0.97
CA ASN A 240 -18.09 13.06 2.10
C ASN A 240 -17.42 11.75 2.52
N CYS A 241 -17.01 10.95 1.56
CA CYS A 241 -16.30 9.69 1.79
C CYS A 241 -15.79 9.08 0.48
N MET A 242 -14.85 8.14 0.59
CA MET A 242 -14.45 7.25 -0.50
C MET A 242 -14.34 5.82 0.04
N VAL A 243 -14.82 4.85 -0.75
CA VAL A 243 -14.68 3.43 -0.45
C VAL A 243 -14.16 2.71 -1.68
N SER A 244 -13.12 1.90 -1.49
CA SER A 244 -12.61 1.00 -2.52
C SER A 244 -12.40 -0.38 -1.91
N GLU A 245 -13.04 -1.39 -2.47
CA GLU A 245 -12.81 -2.79 -2.14
C GLU A 245 -12.33 -3.53 -3.38
N VAL A 246 -11.25 -4.25 -3.24
CA VAL A 246 -10.56 -4.91 -4.33
C VAL A 246 -10.39 -6.38 -3.99
N LYS A 247 -10.82 -7.25 -4.90
CA LYS A 247 -10.49 -8.67 -4.89
C LYS A 247 -9.40 -8.93 -5.90
N ILE A 248 -8.39 -9.69 -5.50
CA ILE A 248 -7.25 -10.00 -6.36
C ILE A 248 -7.20 -11.50 -6.60
N GLU A 249 -7.18 -11.91 -7.86
CA GLU A 249 -7.07 -13.30 -8.28
C GLU A 249 -6.08 -13.42 -9.44
N SER A 250 -5.01 -14.17 -9.25
CA SER A 250 -3.97 -14.41 -10.27
C SER A 250 -3.45 -13.11 -10.91
N GLY A 251 -3.09 -12.13 -10.07
CA GLY A 251 -2.56 -10.85 -10.51
C GLY A 251 -3.58 -9.89 -11.12
N VAL A 252 -4.87 -10.23 -11.15
CA VAL A 252 -5.94 -9.32 -11.59
C VAL A 252 -6.69 -8.79 -10.37
N ALA A 253 -6.58 -7.49 -10.13
CA ALA A 253 -7.25 -6.76 -9.07
C ALA A 253 -8.57 -6.19 -9.59
N THR A 254 -9.71 -6.77 -9.20
CA THR A 254 -11.05 -6.34 -9.60
C THR A 254 -11.67 -5.46 -8.52
N PHE A 255 -12.18 -4.30 -8.90
CA PHE A 255 -12.89 -3.41 -7.98
C PHE A 255 -14.30 -3.95 -7.75
N GLU A 256 -14.54 -4.54 -6.57
CA GLU A 256 -15.87 -4.97 -6.13
C GLU A 256 -16.70 -3.78 -5.67
N VAL A 257 -16.06 -2.82 -5.02
CA VAL A 257 -16.62 -1.51 -4.65
C VAL A 257 -15.61 -0.44 -5.03
N LEU A 258 -16.08 0.62 -5.69
CA LEU A 258 -15.30 1.83 -5.92
C LEU A 258 -16.27 3.02 -5.97
N VAL A 259 -16.37 3.74 -4.86
CA VAL A 259 -17.30 4.87 -4.71
C VAL A 259 -16.56 6.06 -4.13
N LEU A 260 -16.72 7.21 -4.76
CA LEU A 260 -16.31 8.50 -4.23
C LEU A 260 -17.54 9.40 -4.14
N ASP A 261 -17.94 9.76 -2.95
CA ASP A 261 -19.04 10.67 -2.70
C ASP A 261 -18.54 12.07 -2.35
N THR A 262 -19.04 13.07 -3.08
CA THR A 262 -18.69 14.48 -2.93
C THR A 262 -19.94 15.32 -2.77
N GLU A 263 -19.81 16.60 -2.40
CA GLU A 263 -20.96 17.53 -2.40
C GLU A 263 -21.68 17.62 -3.76
N ARG A 264 -20.94 17.45 -4.85
CA ARG A 264 -21.42 17.73 -6.22
C ARG A 264 -21.91 16.49 -6.94
N ALA A 265 -21.29 15.35 -6.69
CA ALA A 265 -21.58 14.11 -7.39
C ALA A 265 -21.16 12.90 -6.58
N THR A 266 -21.83 11.78 -6.79
CA THR A 266 -21.35 10.45 -6.42
C THR A 266 -20.71 9.81 -7.65
N ILE A 267 -19.47 9.36 -7.54
CA ILE A 267 -18.74 8.71 -8.63
C ILE A 267 -18.65 7.22 -8.29
N VAL A 268 -19.20 6.39 -9.15
CA VAL A 268 -19.11 4.94 -9.03
C VAL A 268 -18.12 4.42 -10.05
N GLY A 269 -17.13 3.66 -9.59
CA GLY A 269 -16.13 3.01 -10.43
C GLY A 269 -16.41 1.51 -10.59
N SER A 270 -15.90 0.94 -11.68
CA SER A 270 -15.92 -0.50 -11.93
C SER A 270 -14.83 -0.88 -12.93
N GLY A 271 -14.27 -2.05 -12.80
CA GLY A 271 -13.21 -2.53 -13.68
C GLY A 271 -12.11 -3.25 -12.92
N SER A 272 -10.93 -3.29 -13.50
CA SER A 272 -9.81 -4.02 -12.93
C SER A 272 -8.46 -3.38 -13.24
N ALA A 273 -7.46 -3.80 -12.47
CA ALA A 273 -6.05 -3.55 -12.72
C ALA A 273 -5.34 -4.90 -12.90
N ASN A 274 -4.64 -5.06 -14.01
CA ASN A 274 -3.80 -6.24 -14.25
C ASN A 274 -2.39 -5.95 -13.74
N LEU A 275 -1.98 -6.61 -12.66
CA LEU A 275 -0.69 -6.40 -12.03
C LEU A 275 0.46 -7.06 -12.79
N ALA A 276 0.19 -8.13 -13.57
CA ALA A 276 1.19 -8.77 -14.41
C ALA A 276 1.59 -7.89 -15.60
N ASP A 277 0.59 -7.27 -16.24
CA ASP A 277 0.78 -6.40 -17.40
C ASP A 277 0.98 -4.95 -17.01
N GLU A 278 0.69 -4.60 -15.74
CA GLU A 278 0.70 -3.25 -15.19
C GLU A 278 -0.23 -2.30 -15.95
N THR A 279 -1.48 -2.73 -16.15
CA THR A 279 -2.47 -2.00 -16.93
C THR A 279 -3.77 -1.79 -16.19
N TRP A 280 -4.41 -0.65 -16.48
CA TRP A 280 -5.75 -0.29 -16.02
C TRP A 280 -6.81 -0.61 -17.06
N ASP A 281 -8.00 -1.01 -16.58
CA ASP A 281 -9.26 -1.03 -17.33
C ASP A 281 -10.39 -0.68 -16.36
N VAL A 282 -10.61 0.63 -16.13
CA VAL A 282 -11.54 1.12 -15.10
C VAL A 282 -12.48 2.17 -15.68
N TRP A 283 -13.75 1.97 -15.42
CA TRP A 283 -14.82 2.91 -15.76
C TRP A 283 -15.24 3.72 -14.54
N PHE A 284 -15.46 5.00 -14.72
CA PHE A 284 -16.00 5.91 -13.72
C PHE A 284 -17.29 6.51 -14.24
N LYS A 285 -18.38 6.43 -13.44
CA LYS A 285 -19.69 6.97 -13.74
C LYS A 285 -20.08 8.00 -12.70
N PRO A 286 -19.95 9.31 -12.99
CA PRO A 286 -20.44 10.34 -12.09
C PRO A 286 -21.97 10.41 -12.14
N LYS A 287 -22.61 10.51 -10.96
CA LYS A 287 -24.04 10.80 -10.75
C LYS A 287 -24.15 12.16 -10.07
N PRO A 288 -24.52 13.25 -10.78
CA PRO A 288 -24.64 14.59 -10.17
C PRO A 288 -25.77 14.63 -9.14
N LYS A 289 -25.52 15.28 -7.99
CA LYS A 289 -26.53 15.46 -6.92
C LYS A 289 -27.51 16.60 -7.19
N ARG A 290 -27.15 17.53 -8.07
CA ARG A 290 -28.02 18.64 -8.50
C ARG A 290 -28.33 18.53 -9.99
N PHE A 291 -29.53 18.91 -10.37
CA PHE A 291 -29.91 18.97 -11.78
C PHE A 291 -28.96 19.90 -12.57
N ALA A 292 -27.94 19.34 -13.17
CA ALA A 292 -27.14 19.98 -14.19
C ALA A 292 -27.55 19.39 -15.53
N LEU A 293 -27.97 20.25 -16.46
CA LEU A 293 -28.37 19.88 -17.83
C LEU A 293 -27.22 19.23 -18.64
N ASN A 294 -26.01 19.23 -18.13
CA ASN A 294 -24.88 18.52 -18.71
C ASN A 294 -24.83 17.13 -18.06
N ALA A 295 -25.36 16.14 -18.74
CA ALA A 295 -25.30 14.75 -18.36
C ALA A 295 -23.88 14.37 -17.95
N ALA A 296 -23.74 13.75 -16.78
CA ALA A 296 -22.51 13.16 -16.33
C ALA A 296 -21.99 12.15 -17.35
N VAL A 297 -20.83 12.43 -17.90
CA VAL A 297 -20.26 11.62 -18.97
C VAL A 297 -19.34 10.57 -18.34
N PRO A 298 -19.53 9.28 -18.62
CA PRO A 298 -18.61 8.25 -18.14
C PRO A 298 -17.21 8.47 -18.66
N VAL A 299 -16.23 8.17 -17.81
CA VAL A 299 -14.82 8.23 -18.11
C VAL A 299 -14.25 6.82 -18.08
N HIS A 300 -13.49 6.45 -19.10
CA HIS A 300 -12.80 5.17 -19.18
C HIS A 300 -11.29 5.42 -19.05
N MET A 301 -10.67 4.77 -18.09
CA MET A 301 -9.24 4.76 -17.87
C MET A 301 -8.68 3.40 -18.29
N THR A 302 -7.75 3.40 -19.23
CA THR A 302 -7.08 2.20 -19.75
C THR A 302 -5.59 2.41 -19.91
N GLY A 303 -4.85 1.36 -20.24
CA GLY A 303 -3.42 1.44 -20.54
C GLY A 303 -2.50 1.29 -19.35
N PRO A 304 -1.20 1.57 -19.50
CA PRO A 304 -0.18 1.30 -18.48
C PRO A 304 -0.40 2.06 -17.18
N PHE A 305 0.04 1.50 -16.05
CA PHE A 305 -0.07 2.15 -14.73
C PHE A 305 0.60 3.52 -14.69
N HIS A 306 1.74 3.67 -15.35
CA HIS A 306 2.53 4.89 -15.34
C HIS A 306 2.03 5.98 -16.31
N GLU A 307 1.24 5.60 -17.32
CA GLU A 307 0.72 6.51 -18.35
C GLU A 307 -0.66 6.05 -18.84
N PRO A 308 -1.69 6.11 -17.98
CA PRO A 308 -3.02 5.67 -18.37
C PRO A 308 -3.68 6.60 -19.38
N ASP A 309 -4.35 6.02 -20.34
CA ASP A 309 -5.21 6.71 -21.30
C ASP A 309 -6.58 7.01 -20.67
N ILE A 310 -7.02 8.26 -20.78
CA ILE A 310 -8.31 8.70 -20.24
C ILE A 310 -9.23 9.15 -21.38
N ALA A 311 -10.27 8.36 -21.62
CA ALA A 311 -11.26 8.62 -22.66
C ALA A 311 -12.60 9.05 -22.06
N VAL A 312 -13.12 10.19 -22.51
CA VAL A 312 -14.46 10.68 -22.18
C VAL A 312 -15.44 10.19 -23.26
N GLN A 313 -16.43 9.39 -22.87
CA GLN A 313 -17.38 8.82 -23.82
C GLN A 313 -18.44 9.84 -24.24
N LYS A 314 -18.56 10.12 -25.54
CA LYS A 314 -19.64 10.93 -26.06
C LYS A 314 -20.97 10.15 -26.00
N LEU A 315 -22.06 10.79 -25.59
CA LEU A 315 -23.41 10.23 -25.35
C LEU A 315 -23.98 9.24 -26.40
N GLY A 316 -23.43 9.22 -27.63
CA GLY A 316 -23.91 8.34 -28.72
C GLY A 316 -23.58 6.84 -28.53
N ILE A 317 -22.62 6.47 -27.70
CA ILE A 317 -22.15 5.07 -27.51
C ILE A 317 -22.81 4.41 -26.31
N LEU A 318 -23.38 5.19 -25.38
CA LEU A 318 -24.03 4.71 -24.14
C LEU A 318 -25.14 3.69 -24.37
N ARG A 319 -25.80 3.73 -25.54
CA ARG A 319 -26.91 2.82 -25.86
C ARG A 319 -26.51 1.36 -26.03
N LYS A 320 -25.23 1.08 -26.33
CA LYS A 320 -24.69 -0.29 -26.46
C LYS A 320 -24.14 -0.85 -25.16
N ILE A 321 -23.72 0.02 -24.20
CA ILE A 321 -23.08 -0.39 -22.95
C ILE A 321 -24.12 -0.55 -21.83
N ALA A 322 -25.28 0.10 -21.91
CA ALA A 322 -26.36 0.02 -20.92
C ALA A 322 -26.89 -1.40 -20.69
N GLY A 323 -26.66 -2.33 -21.64
CA GLY A 323 -27.03 -3.74 -21.50
C GLY A 323 -25.99 -4.62 -20.79
N ALA A 324 -24.74 -4.15 -20.65
CA ALA A 324 -23.64 -4.92 -20.04
C ALA A 324 -23.33 -4.48 -18.60
N VAL A 325 -23.85 -3.34 -18.17
CA VAL A 325 -23.71 -2.84 -16.80
C VAL A 325 -24.96 -3.27 -16.02
N GLY A 326 -25.01 -4.56 -15.71
CA GLY A 326 -25.99 -5.12 -14.79
C GLY A 326 -25.94 -4.40 -13.44
N LEU A 327 -27.08 -4.39 -12.75
CA LEU A 327 -27.20 -3.92 -11.37
C LEU A 327 -25.96 -4.36 -10.57
N PHE A 328 -25.17 -3.41 -10.11
CA PHE A 328 -24.15 -3.70 -9.12
C PHE A 328 -24.88 -3.99 -7.80
N VAL A 329 -25.02 -5.26 -7.48
CA VAL A 329 -25.39 -5.70 -6.14
C VAL A 329 -24.10 -5.65 -5.33
N PHE A 330 -23.98 -4.69 -4.43
CA PHE A 330 -22.86 -4.63 -3.50
C PHE A 330 -22.86 -5.88 -2.61
N PRO A 331 -21.70 -6.57 -2.47
CA PRO A 331 -21.64 -7.71 -1.56
C PRO A 331 -21.90 -7.23 -0.11
N PRO A 332 -22.63 -8.03 0.70
CA PRO A 332 -22.90 -7.68 2.10
C PRO A 332 -21.64 -7.41 2.95
N ALA A 333 -20.51 -7.96 2.55
CA ALA A 333 -19.21 -7.74 3.21
C ALA A 333 -18.70 -6.29 3.06
N ALA A 334 -19.02 -5.61 1.96
CA ALA A 334 -18.66 -4.22 1.72
C ALA A 334 -19.33 -3.28 2.72
N VAL A 335 -20.57 -3.58 3.08
CA VAL A 335 -21.37 -2.80 4.05
C VAL A 335 -20.83 -2.97 5.48
N ALA A 336 -20.36 -4.16 5.83
CA ALA A 336 -19.84 -4.44 7.18
C ALA A 336 -18.58 -3.63 7.54
N GLY A 337 -17.69 -3.40 6.56
CA GLY A 337 -16.50 -2.56 6.76
C GLY A 337 -16.82 -1.08 7.00
N LEU A 338 -17.97 -0.61 6.51
CA LEU A 338 -18.41 0.77 6.63
C LEU A 338 -19.12 1.08 7.96
N ALA A 339 -19.69 0.05 8.61
CA ALA A 339 -20.40 0.20 9.90
C ALA A 339 -19.50 0.75 11.03
N GLU A 340 -18.18 0.63 10.89
CA GLU A 340 -17.22 1.17 11.87
C GLU A 340 -17.07 2.70 11.80
N PHE A 341 -17.54 3.39 10.74
CA PHE A 341 -17.50 4.85 10.63
C PHE A 341 -18.69 5.59 11.28
N GLY A 342 -19.57 4.88 11.95
CA GLY A 342 -20.72 5.43 12.69
C GLY A 342 -22.00 5.51 11.85
N ALA A 343 -23.13 5.34 12.51
CA ALA A 343 -24.46 5.51 11.90
C ALA A 343 -24.62 6.98 11.47
N GLY A 344 -24.76 7.22 10.18
CA GLY A 344 -24.88 8.57 9.58
C GLY A 344 -23.81 8.88 8.53
N ASN A 345 -22.94 7.94 8.18
CA ASN A 345 -22.02 8.10 7.06
C ASN A 345 -22.78 7.93 5.74
N GLN A 346 -22.79 8.97 4.90
CA GLN A 346 -23.51 8.97 3.62
C GLN A 346 -23.08 7.83 2.68
N CYS A 347 -21.85 7.33 2.78
CA CYS A 347 -21.40 6.17 2.01
C CYS A 347 -22.13 4.88 2.42
N VAL A 348 -22.49 4.71 3.69
CA VAL A 348 -23.27 3.56 4.16
C VAL A 348 -24.70 3.64 3.61
N GLU A 349 -25.33 4.83 3.70
CA GLU A 349 -26.68 5.06 3.17
C GLU A 349 -26.72 4.83 1.66
N LEU A 350 -25.69 5.24 0.91
CA LEU A 350 -25.59 5.03 -0.52
C LEU A 350 -25.46 3.55 -0.90
N LEU A 351 -24.74 2.76 -0.09
CA LEU A 351 -24.60 1.33 -0.31
C LEU A 351 -25.86 0.54 0.07
N GLU A 352 -26.67 1.02 1.01
CA GLU A 352 -27.92 0.41 1.41
C GLU A 352 -29.11 0.79 0.51
N SER A 353 -29.03 1.89 -0.26
CA SER A 353 -30.13 2.44 -1.08
C SER A 353 -30.18 1.91 -2.52
N GLU A 354 -29.24 1.11 -2.96
CA GLU A 354 -29.20 0.43 -4.26
C GLU A 354 -29.35 -1.10 -4.09
#